data_8eca9d2fd7446ab2dfd5d3c7b64c93bc
#
_entry.id   8eca9d2fd7446ab2dfd5d3c7b64c93bc
#
_cell.length_a   1.000
_cell.length_b   1.000
_cell.length_c   1.000
_cell.angle_alpha   90.00
_cell.angle_beta   90.00
_cell.angle_gamma   90.00
#
_symmetry.space_group_name_H-M   'P 1'
#
loop_
_entity.id
_entity.type
_entity.pdbx_description
1 polymer ?
#
loop_
_entity_poly.entity_id
_entity_poly.type
_entity_poly.pdbx_seq_one_letter_code
_entity_poly.pdbx_strand_id
1 'polypeptide(L)'
;MAECRALFEKKLHDYGASWRILRPSSLTDQLFIKAKRIRSIEEKKESKVGDGIRGEFIALINYGIVGLIQLERGYADEVDMTPDEAMALYDEHANEALELMLKKNHDYDEAWRSMRVSSYTDFILTKLQRIKEIEDLEARGESLAASEGIGSNYQDIINYAVFGGIKLK
;
A
#
# COMPACT_ATOMS: atom_id res chain seq x y z
N MET A 1 -0.97 10.35 -7.71
CA MET A 1 -1.98 10.29 -6.61
C MET A 1 -3.40 10.62 -7.06
N ALA A 2 -3.61 11.64 -7.90
CA ALA A 2 -4.97 11.98 -8.37
C ALA A 2 -5.66 10.81 -9.08
N GLU A 3 -4.96 10.08 -9.90
CA GLU A 3 -5.46 8.89 -10.59
C GLU A 3 -5.85 7.77 -9.60
N CYS A 4 -5.01 7.54 -8.59
CA CYS A 4 -5.28 6.55 -7.55
C CYS A 4 -6.54 6.92 -6.76
N ARG A 5 -6.66 8.19 -6.40
CA ARG A 5 -7.80 8.73 -5.67
C ARG A 5 -9.10 8.57 -6.49
N ALA A 6 -9.06 8.91 -7.77
CA ALA A 6 -10.21 8.80 -8.64
C ALA A 6 -10.70 7.35 -8.77
N LEU A 7 -9.76 6.41 -8.90
CA LEU A 7 -10.11 4.98 -8.95
C LEU A 7 -10.70 4.50 -7.63
N PHE A 8 -10.13 4.92 -6.52
CA PHE A 8 -10.63 4.57 -5.18
C PHE A 8 -12.06 5.10 -4.99
N GLU A 9 -12.29 6.37 -5.33
CA GLU A 9 -13.60 6.99 -5.23
C GLU A 9 -14.66 6.27 -6.07
N LYS A 10 -14.30 5.89 -7.28
CA LYS A 10 -15.18 5.14 -8.17
C LYS A 10 -15.57 3.78 -7.57
N LYS A 11 -14.60 3.03 -7.08
CA LYS A 11 -14.86 1.73 -6.42
C LYS A 11 -15.67 1.89 -5.16
N LEU A 12 -15.42 2.93 -4.40
CA LEU A 12 -16.15 3.24 -3.18
C LEU A 12 -17.62 3.54 -3.48
N HIS A 13 -17.89 4.26 -4.57
CA HIS A 13 -19.23 4.53 -5.04
C HIS A 13 -19.97 3.23 -5.42
N ASP A 14 -19.27 2.32 -6.12
CA ASP A 14 -19.86 1.08 -6.62
C ASP A 14 -20.06 0.02 -5.54
N TYR A 15 -19.12 -0.10 -4.62
CA TYR A 15 -19.06 -1.21 -3.64
C TYR A 15 -19.18 -0.76 -2.18
N GLY A 16 -19.13 0.54 -1.92
CA GLY A 16 -19.05 1.04 -0.55
C GLY A 16 -17.69 0.71 0.08
N ALA A 17 -17.57 0.97 1.37
CA ALA A 17 -16.36 0.70 2.14
C ALA A 17 -16.32 -0.76 2.63
N SER A 18 -16.46 -1.71 1.71
CA SER A 18 -16.50 -3.15 2.01
C SER A 18 -15.23 -3.66 2.68
N TRP A 19 -14.10 -3.00 2.44
CA TRP A 19 -12.82 -3.32 3.06
C TRP A 19 -12.79 -3.09 4.57
N ARG A 20 -13.80 -2.43 5.14
CA ARG A 20 -13.90 -2.23 6.59
C ARG A 20 -13.94 -3.54 7.36
N ILE A 21 -14.42 -4.61 6.74
CA ILE A 21 -14.48 -5.93 7.39
C ILE A 21 -13.13 -6.67 7.36
N LEU A 22 -12.15 -6.17 6.63
CA LEU A 22 -10.86 -6.84 6.51
C LEU A 22 -9.98 -6.60 7.73
N ARG A 23 -9.47 -7.67 8.30
CA ARG A 23 -8.41 -7.57 9.30
C ARG A 23 -7.14 -7.02 8.66
N PRO A 24 -6.28 -6.32 9.41
CA PRO A 24 -5.00 -5.83 8.86
C PRO A 24 -4.16 -6.92 8.21
N SER A 25 -4.13 -8.14 8.76
CA SER A 25 -3.39 -9.26 8.17
C SER A 25 -3.91 -9.66 6.79
N SER A 26 -5.21 -9.54 6.56
CA SER A 26 -5.81 -9.82 5.24
C SER A 26 -5.40 -8.76 4.21
N LEU A 27 -5.26 -7.51 4.63
CA LEU A 27 -4.75 -6.45 3.78
C LEU A 27 -3.28 -6.65 3.43
N THR A 28 -2.48 -7.10 4.39
CA THR A 28 -1.08 -7.49 4.14
C THR A 28 -1.01 -8.56 3.05
N ASP A 29 -1.88 -9.55 3.10
CA ASP A 29 -1.94 -10.60 2.07
C ASP A 29 -2.40 -10.04 0.72
N GLN A 30 -3.34 -9.11 0.68
CA GLN A 30 -3.73 -8.43 -0.57
C GLN A 30 -2.55 -7.68 -1.19
N LEU A 31 -1.80 -6.93 -0.40
CA LEU A 31 -0.60 -6.25 -0.86
C LEU A 31 0.44 -7.24 -1.37
N PHE A 32 0.62 -8.34 -0.65
CA PHE A 32 1.57 -9.39 -1.03
C PHE A 32 1.23 -9.99 -2.39
N ILE A 33 -0.03 -10.33 -2.63
CA ILE A 33 -0.49 -10.88 -3.92
C ILE A 33 -0.17 -9.91 -5.07
N LYS A 34 -0.43 -8.63 -4.87
CA LYS A 34 -0.17 -7.60 -5.89
C LYS A 34 1.34 -7.46 -6.17
N ALA A 35 2.14 -7.39 -5.13
CA ALA A 35 3.60 -7.30 -5.27
C ALA A 35 4.20 -8.54 -5.94
N LYS A 36 3.73 -9.73 -5.57
CA LYS A 36 4.17 -11.00 -6.19
C LYS A 36 3.79 -11.07 -7.66
N ARG A 37 2.61 -10.56 -8.01
CA ARG A 37 2.19 -10.50 -9.42
C ARG A 37 3.11 -9.60 -10.24
N ILE A 38 3.47 -8.43 -9.70
CA ILE A 38 4.42 -7.53 -10.37
C ILE A 38 5.75 -8.27 -10.61
N ARG A 39 6.30 -8.89 -9.58
CA ARG A 39 7.56 -9.62 -9.68
C ARG A 39 7.48 -10.76 -10.70
N SER A 40 6.39 -11.51 -10.69
CA SER A 40 6.17 -12.60 -11.65
C SER A 40 6.16 -12.09 -13.10
N ILE A 41 5.48 -10.98 -13.36
CA ILE A 41 5.44 -10.36 -14.70
C ILE A 41 6.83 -9.84 -15.09
N GLU A 42 7.54 -9.20 -14.17
CA GLU A 42 8.90 -8.71 -14.41
C GLU A 42 9.86 -9.84 -14.79
N GLU A 43 9.79 -10.97 -14.09
CA GLU A 43 10.64 -12.14 -14.35
C GLU A 43 10.28 -12.84 -15.67
N LYS A 44 9.00 -13.01 -15.95
CA LYS A 44 8.50 -13.70 -17.15
C LYS A 44 8.40 -12.77 -18.36
N LYS A 45 8.46 -11.47 -18.15
CA LYS A 45 8.32 -10.45 -19.19
C LYS A 45 7.01 -10.53 -19.95
N GLU A 46 5.97 -11.15 -19.38
CA GLU A 46 4.65 -11.25 -20.00
C GLU A 46 3.52 -11.26 -18.96
N SER A 47 2.35 -10.81 -19.37
CA SER A 47 1.13 -10.93 -18.61
C SER A 47 0.05 -11.59 -19.46
N LYS A 48 -0.53 -12.68 -18.95
CA LYS A 48 -1.59 -13.41 -19.66
C LYS A 48 -2.97 -12.80 -19.45
N VAL A 49 -3.12 -11.89 -18.50
CA VAL A 49 -4.41 -11.26 -18.17
C VAL A 49 -4.57 -9.91 -18.86
N GLY A 50 -3.56 -9.42 -19.57
CA GLY A 50 -3.63 -8.19 -20.34
C GLY A 50 -3.44 -6.90 -19.53
N ASP A 51 -3.35 -6.99 -18.22
CA ASP A 51 -3.12 -5.84 -17.36
C ASP A 51 -1.62 -5.59 -17.18
N GLY A 52 -1.22 -4.33 -17.31
CA GLY A 52 0.15 -3.93 -17.05
C GLY A 52 0.46 -3.87 -15.54
N ILE A 53 1.76 -3.90 -15.21
CA ILE A 53 2.21 -3.82 -13.81
C ILE A 53 1.87 -2.47 -13.16
N ARG A 54 1.69 -1.42 -13.96
CA ARG A 54 1.32 -0.09 -13.43
C ARG A 54 0.01 -0.14 -12.66
N GLY A 55 -0.98 -0.90 -13.14
CA GLY A 55 -2.25 -1.08 -12.43
C GLY A 55 -2.06 -1.75 -11.07
N GLU A 56 -1.11 -2.67 -10.94
CA GLU A 56 -0.80 -3.29 -9.66
C GLU A 56 -0.13 -2.32 -8.69
N PHE A 57 0.73 -1.42 -9.17
CA PHE A 57 1.29 -0.35 -8.33
C PHE A 57 0.19 0.58 -7.81
N ILE A 58 -0.79 0.93 -8.64
CA ILE A 58 -1.96 1.71 -8.21
C ILE A 58 -2.75 0.96 -7.12
N ALA A 59 -2.95 -0.35 -7.30
CA ALA A 59 -3.61 -1.18 -6.30
C ALA A 59 -2.83 -1.21 -4.97
N LEU A 60 -1.50 -1.30 -5.04
CA LEU A 60 -0.65 -1.25 -3.84
C LEU A 60 -0.80 0.08 -3.10
N ILE A 61 -0.90 1.19 -3.82
CA ILE A 61 -1.12 2.51 -3.21
C ILE A 61 -2.47 2.51 -2.47
N ASN A 62 -3.54 2.13 -3.14
CA ASN A 62 -4.87 2.20 -2.58
C ASN A 62 -5.08 1.21 -1.43
N TYR A 63 -4.63 -0.03 -1.56
CA TYR A 63 -4.69 -1.00 -0.46
C TYR A 63 -3.77 -0.62 0.70
N GLY A 64 -2.62 0.00 0.42
CA GLY A 64 -1.74 0.52 1.46
C GLY A 64 -2.42 1.61 2.30
N ILE A 65 -3.13 2.52 1.64
CA ILE A 65 -3.91 3.57 2.33
C ILE A 65 -5.06 2.96 3.13
N VAL A 66 -5.78 1.98 2.57
CA VAL A 66 -6.81 1.23 3.30
C VAL A 66 -6.20 0.54 4.53
N GLY A 67 -5.01 -0.01 4.39
CA GLY A 67 -4.27 -0.61 5.51
C GLY A 67 -4.02 0.39 6.63
N LEU A 68 -3.64 1.62 6.31
CA LEU A 68 -3.45 2.68 7.31
C LEU A 68 -4.76 3.04 7.99
N ILE A 69 -5.86 3.10 7.25
CA ILE A 69 -7.20 3.35 7.82
C ILE A 69 -7.57 2.23 8.80
N GLN A 70 -7.37 0.98 8.41
CA GLN A 70 -7.71 -0.17 9.26
C GLN A 70 -6.82 -0.26 10.50
N LEU A 71 -5.56 0.16 10.43
CA LEU A 71 -4.70 0.26 11.61
C LEU A 71 -5.21 1.31 12.59
N GLU A 72 -5.72 2.43 12.09
CA GLU A 72 -6.26 3.51 12.93
C GLU A 72 -7.61 3.13 13.55
N ARG A 73 -8.52 2.56 12.73
CA ARG A 73 -9.91 2.33 13.11
C ARG A 73 -10.20 0.93 13.64
N GLY A 74 -9.31 -0.03 13.39
CA GLY A 74 -9.61 -1.44 13.58
C GLY A 74 -10.56 -1.95 12.50
N TYR A 75 -10.77 -3.26 12.45
CA TYR A 75 -11.74 -3.84 11.51
C TYR A 75 -13.13 -3.90 12.14
N ALA A 76 -14.14 -3.97 11.31
CA ALA A 76 -15.55 -4.01 11.72
C ALA A 76 -16.22 -5.31 11.25
N ASP A 77 -17.34 -5.69 11.88
CA ASP A 77 -18.10 -6.88 11.49
C ASP A 77 -18.96 -6.62 10.25
N GLU A 78 -19.25 -5.35 9.99
CA GLU A 78 -20.05 -4.92 8.83
C GLU A 78 -19.56 -3.59 8.31
N VAL A 79 -20.06 -3.16 7.16
CA VAL A 79 -19.71 -1.86 6.59
C VAL A 79 -20.32 -0.76 7.46
N ASP A 80 -19.48 -0.05 8.19
CA ASP A 80 -19.85 0.95 9.19
C ASP A 80 -19.42 2.37 8.83
N MET A 81 -19.08 2.60 7.57
CA MET A 81 -18.48 3.85 7.12
C MET A 81 -19.14 4.31 5.82
N THR A 82 -19.53 5.57 5.77
CA THR A 82 -20.06 6.18 4.56
C THR A 82 -18.95 6.44 3.54
N PRO A 83 -19.28 6.55 2.24
CA PRO A 83 -18.29 6.94 1.24
C PRO A 83 -17.58 8.27 1.57
N ASP A 84 -18.29 9.26 2.09
CA ASP A 84 -17.68 10.56 2.44
C ASP A 84 -16.66 10.42 3.58
N GLU A 85 -16.99 9.63 4.61
CA GLU A 85 -16.05 9.36 5.71
C GLU A 85 -14.81 8.63 5.19
N ALA A 86 -15.01 7.62 4.34
CA ALA A 86 -13.92 6.86 3.75
C ALA A 86 -13.00 7.73 2.91
N MET A 87 -13.55 8.65 2.11
CA MET A 87 -12.76 9.58 1.30
C MET A 87 -11.97 10.56 2.17
N ALA A 88 -12.55 11.04 3.26
CA ALA A 88 -11.84 11.92 4.19
C ALA A 88 -10.64 11.21 4.82
N LEU A 89 -10.80 9.96 5.23
CA LEU A 89 -9.70 9.15 5.80
C LEU A 89 -8.65 8.82 4.73
N TYR A 90 -9.08 8.49 3.53
CA TYR A 90 -8.17 8.26 2.41
C TYR A 90 -7.28 9.49 2.19
N ASP A 91 -7.88 10.66 2.09
CA ASP A 91 -7.14 11.91 1.85
C ASP A 91 -6.15 12.22 2.98
N GLU A 92 -6.56 12.01 4.23
CA GLU A 92 -5.70 12.22 5.40
C GLU A 92 -4.45 11.33 5.33
N HIS A 93 -4.62 10.03 5.14
CA HIS A 93 -3.51 9.09 5.11
C HIS A 93 -2.66 9.23 3.83
N ALA A 94 -3.29 9.55 2.70
CA ALA A 94 -2.56 9.80 1.46
C ALA A 94 -1.66 11.03 1.60
N ASN A 95 -2.15 12.10 2.22
CA ASN A 95 -1.39 13.32 2.45
C ASN A 95 -0.23 13.09 3.42
N GLU A 96 -0.45 12.33 4.49
CA GLU A 96 0.62 11.97 5.44
C GLU A 96 1.74 11.20 4.76
N ALA A 97 1.38 10.21 3.93
CA ALA A 97 2.37 9.42 3.19
C ALA A 97 3.14 10.28 2.19
N LEU A 98 2.45 11.21 1.51
CA LEU A 98 3.07 12.14 0.56
C LEU A 98 4.04 13.10 1.26
N GLU A 99 3.66 13.66 2.40
CA GLU A 99 4.52 14.54 3.18
C GLU A 99 5.81 13.83 3.63
N LEU A 100 5.68 12.58 4.10
CA LEU A 100 6.83 11.75 4.46
C LEU A 100 7.73 11.50 3.24
N MET A 101 7.15 11.21 2.09
CA MET A 101 7.87 11.00 0.84
C MET A 101 8.68 12.25 0.46
N LEU A 102 8.07 13.43 0.55
CA LEU A 102 8.73 14.68 0.20
C LEU A 102 9.91 14.97 1.13
N LYS A 103 9.78 14.70 2.43
CA LYS A 103 10.88 14.84 3.39
C LYS A 103 12.04 13.89 3.07
N LYS A 104 11.74 12.63 2.78
CA LYS A 104 12.75 11.63 2.40
C LYS A 104 13.43 11.99 1.09
N ASN A 105 12.68 12.45 0.09
CA ASN A 105 13.24 12.88 -1.18
C ASN A 105 14.18 14.07 -1.05
N HIS A 106 13.88 14.99 -0.15
CA HIS A 106 14.77 16.10 0.17
C HIS A 106 16.12 15.57 0.71
N ASP A 107 16.08 14.64 1.66
CA ASP A 107 17.30 14.11 2.29
C ASP A 107 18.13 13.23 1.36
N TYR A 108 17.46 12.45 0.50
CA TYR A 108 18.11 11.52 -0.42
C TYR A 108 18.31 12.10 -1.83
N ASP A 109 18.04 13.39 -2.02
CA ASP A 109 18.21 14.08 -3.31
C ASP A 109 17.52 13.36 -4.48
N GLU A 110 16.29 12.90 -4.23
CA GLU A 110 15.45 12.20 -5.21
C GLU A 110 16.14 11.00 -5.88
N ALA A 111 16.95 10.26 -5.12
CA ALA A 111 17.70 9.11 -5.62
C ALA A 111 16.79 8.06 -6.30
N TRP A 112 15.52 8.02 -5.95
CA TRP A 112 14.55 7.09 -6.53
C TRP A 112 14.46 7.21 -8.06
N ARG A 113 14.74 8.38 -8.61
CA ARG A 113 14.67 8.61 -10.07
C ARG A 113 15.68 7.78 -10.84
N SER A 114 16.80 7.43 -10.20
CA SER A 114 17.86 6.62 -10.79
C SER A 114 17.73 5.13 -10.52
N MET A 115 16.73 4.73 -9.73
CA MET A 115 16.53 3.33 -9.36
C MET A 115 15.67 2.61 -10.40
N ARG A 116 15.85 1.30 -10.49
CA ARG A 116 15.03 0.45 -11.36
C ARG A 116 13.66 0.23 -10.72
N VAL A 117 12.62 0.09 -11.57
CA VAL A 117 11.27 -0.25 -11.10
C VAL A 117 11.28 -1.58 -10.35
N SER A 118 12.04 -2.57 -10.82
CA SER A 118 12.18 -3.86 -10.14
C SER A 118 12.74 -3.74 -8.72
N SER A 119 13.53 -2.72 -8.45
CA SER A 119 14.03 -2.45 -7.09
C SER A 119 12.90 -2.02 -6.16
N TYR A 120 11.96 -1.21 -6.65
CA TYR A 120 10.78 -0.85 -5.85
C TYR A 120 9.97 -2.07 -5.48
N THR A 121 9.77 -2.99 -6.43
CA THR A 121 9.07 -4.26 -6.18
C THR A 121 9.75 -5.04 -5.07
N ASP A 122 11.07 -5.17 -5.12
CA ASP A 122 11.85 -5.89 -4.11
C ASP A 122 11.75 -5.22 -2.74
N PHE A 123 11.83 -3.90 -2.68
CA PHE A 123 11.69 -3.16 -1.43
C PHE A 123 10.29 -3.30 -0.84
N ILE A 124 9.27 -3.26 -1.67
CA ILE A 124 7.89 -3.52 -1.23
C ILE A 124 7.76 -4.91 -0.63
N LEU A 125 8.32 -5.93 -1.29
CA LEU A 125 8.30 -7.30 -0.79
C LEU A 125 9.02 -7.44 0.56
N THR A 126 10.16 -6.75 0.75
CA THR A 126 10.87 -6.77 2.04
C THR A 126 10.05 -6.10 3.14
N LYS A 127 9.36 -5.00 2.83
CA LYS A 127 8.47 -4.34 3.80
C LYS A 127 7.29 -5.22 4.18
N LEU A 128 6.72 -5.94 3.22
CA LEU A 128 5.64 -6.90 3.49
C LEU A 128 6.11 -8.05 4.36
N GLN A 129 7.32 -8.57 4.12
CA GLN A 129 7.90 -9.59 4.98
C GLN A 129 8.06 -9.08 6.41
N ARG A 130 8.52 -7.85 6.56
CA ARG A 130 8.65 -7.21 7.86
C ARG A 130 7.32 -7.07 8.58
N ILE A 131 6.28 -6.66 7.86
CA ILE A 131 4.93 -6.52 8.42
C ILE A 131 4.43 -7.89 8.91
N LYS A 132 4.62 -8.95 8.13
CA LYS A 132 4.22 -10.31 8.54
C LYS A 132 4.92 -10.75 9.81
N GLU A 133 6.21 -10.49 9.94
CA GLU A 133 6.98 -10.79 11.14
C GLU A 133 6.42 -10.06 12.36
N ILE A 134 6.10 -8.77 12.22
CA ILE A 134 5.51 -7.98 13.29
C ILE A 134 4.12 -8.52 13.67
N GLU A 135 3.28 -8.83 12.68
CA GLU A 135 1.95 -9.39 12.92
C GLU A 135 2.02 -10.73 13.65
N ASP A 136 2.96 -11.59 13.29
CA ASP A 136 3.16 -12.88 13.95
C ASP A 136 3.62 -12.72 15.38
N LEU A 137 4.52 -11.76 15.65
CA LEU A 137 4.97 -11.44 17.00
C LEU A 137 3.83 -10.91 17.87
N GLU A 138 3.04 -9.99 17.35
CA GLU A 138 1.88 -9.43 18.04
C GLU A 138 0.85 -10.52 18.36
N ALA A 139 0.61 -11.44 17.43
CA ALA A 139 -0.30 -12.57 17.64
C ALA A 139 0.14 -13.50 18.76
N ARG A 140 1.45 -13.56 19.05
CA ARG A 140 2.01 -14.33 20.17
C ARG A 140 2.14 -13.51 21.47
N GLY A 141 1.68 -12.27 21.47
CA GLY A 141 1.81 -11.36 22.60
C GLY A 141 3.22 -10.81 22.80
N GLU A 142 4.07 -10.92 21.79
CA GLU A 142 5.44 -10.40 21.81
C GLU A 142 5.53 -9.07 21.09
N SER A 143 6.56 -8.28 21.37
CA SER A 143 6.83 -7.04 20.67
C SER A 143 8.31 -6.91 20.38
N LEU A 144 8.65 -6.14 19.34
CA LEU A 144 10.02 -5.87 18.97
C LEU A 144 10.56 -4.69 19.79
N ALA A 145 11.80 -4.81 20.27
CA ALA A 145 12.43 -3.81 21.13
C ALA A 145 12.77 -2.50 20.40
N ALA A 146 12.98 -2.56 19.07
CA ALA A 146 13.31 -1.40 18.24
C ALA A 146 12.64 -1.57 16.90
N SER A 147 11.36 -1.22 16.79
CA SER A 147 10.65 -1.41 15.54
C SER A 147 10.08 -0.11 15.00
N GLU A 148 10.26 0.08 13.71
CA GLU A 148 9.30 0.82 12.95
C GLU A 148 7.99 0.03 13.01
N GLY A 149 6.88 0.70 13.31
CA GLY A 149 5.58 0.06 13.38
C GLY A 149 5.08 -0.40 12.01
N ILE A 150 4.00 -1.17 12.00
CA ILE A 150 3.35 -1.62 10.77
C ILE A 150 2.98 -0.42 9.89
N GLY A 151 2.48 0.66 10.49
CA GLY A 151 2.08 1.87 9.76
C GLY A 151 3.19 2.50 8.95
N SER A 152 4.41 2.61 9.49
CA SER A 152 5.53 3.17 8.75
C SER A 152 5.95 2.28 7.59
N ASN A 153 5.83 0.97 7.73
CA ASN A 153 6.08 0.02 6.63
C ASN A 153 5.02 0.17 5.53
N TYR A 154 3.74 0.37 5.87
CA TYR A 154 2.72 0.67 4.87
C TYR A 154 3.00 1.98 4.14
N GLN A 155 3.45 3.02 4.85
CA GLN A 155 3.82 4.29 4.22
C GLN A 155 4.97 4.13 3.23
N ASP A 156 5.97 3.33 3.57
CA ASP A 156 7.08 3.03 2.66
C ASP A 156 6.60 2.28 1.42
N ILE A 157 5.70 1.31 1.58
CA ILE A 157 5.10 0.58 0.45
C ILE A 157 4.37 1.55 -0.48
N ILE A 158 3.56 2.43 0.07
CA ILE A 158 2.84 3.45 -0.71
C ILE A 158 3.83 4.29 -1.51
N ASN A 159 4.90 4.75 -0.88
CA ASN A 159 5.89 5.63 -1.51
C ASN A 159 6.65 4.91 -2.64
N TYR A 160 7.10 3.67 -2.43
CA TYR A 160 7.71 2.89 -3.50
C TYR A 160 6.74 2.61 -4.64
N ALA A 161 5.48 2.35 -4.34
CA ALA A 161 4.47 2.12 -5.35
C ALA A 161 4.17 3.39 -6.17
N VAL A 162 4.18 4.57 -5.53
CA VAL A 162 4.07 5.86 -6.22
C VAL A 162 5.23 6.05 -7.21
N PHE A 163 6.45 5.77 -6.78
CA PHE A 163 7.62 5.86 -7.65
C PHE A 163 7.49 4.93 -8.86
N GLY A 164 7.07 3.70 -8.63
CA GLY A 164 6.81 2.74 -9.70
C GLY A 164 5.76 3.24 -10.69
N GLY A 165 4.67 3.75 -10.19
CA GLY A 165 3.59 4.31 -11.01
C GLY A 165 4.04 5.50 -11.85
N ILE A 166 4.86 6.39 -11.29
CA ILE A 166 5.41 7.54 -12.01
C ILE A 166 6.34 7.09 -13.14
N LYS A 167 7.25 6.17 -12.86
CA LYS A 167 8.24 5.71 -13.84
C LYS A 167 7.62 4.89 -14.98
N LEU A 168 6.46 4.30 -14.75
CA LEU A 168 5.73 3.50 -15.75
C LEU A 168 4.67 4.29 -16.52
N LYS A 169 4.54 5.56 -16.23
CA LYS A 169 3.54 6.41 -16.88
C LYS A 169 3.88 6.72 -18.33
#